data_9d2ae9eb31ef0708e7f224a855b5ec33
#
_entry.id   9d2ae9eb31ef0708e7f224a855b5ec33
#
_cell.length_a   1.000
_cell.length_b   1.000
_cell.length_c   1.000
_cell.angle_alpha   90.00
_cell.angle_beta   90.00
_cell.angle_gamma   90.00
#
_symmetry.space_group_name_H-M   'P 1'
#
loop_
_entity.id
_entity.type
_entity.pdbx_description
1 polymer ?
#
loop_
_entity_poly.entity_id
_entity_poly.type
_entity_poly.pdbx_seq_one_letter_code
_entity_poly.pdbx_strand_id
1 'polypeptide(L)'
;RDFCLSRGLGDVYKRQLLSVMRIFWRRLLMISANNVTLRIGKKALFEDVNIKFTEGNCYGLIGANGAGKSTFLKILTGQIEPSKGDVSITPGQRLSFLEQDHFKYDEYNVLDTVIMGNDRLYQIMKEKEAIYAKEDFTEEDGNKASELEAEFADMNGWEAESDAAQLLNGLGIGTDLHYKTMAELNGSEKVKVLLAKALFGNPDILLLDEPTNHLDLDAIAWLEEFLINFENTVIVVSHDRYFLNKVCTQIADIDYAKIQLYAGNYDFWYESSQLIIKQMKEANKKKEEKIKELQDFIQRFSANASKSKQATSRKRALEKIELDEIKPSSRKYPYIDFRPAREIGNEVLTVEGISKTIDGVKVLDNVSFIVNHDDKIAFVGSNELATTTLFNIITGNMAVSYTHLRA
;
A
#
# COMPACT_ATOMS: atom_id res chain seq x y z
N ARG A 1 44.01 -24.17 34.49
CA ARG A 1 43.53 -22.78 34.24
C ARG A 1 43.16 -22.51 32.77
N ASP A 2 43.52 -23.44 31.84
CA ASP A 2 43.30 -23.23 30.38
C ASP A 2 41.97 -23.80 29.82
N PHE A 3 41.18 -24.46 30.67
CA PHE A 3 39.93 -25.11 30.21
C PHE A 3 38.69 -24.18 30.21
N CYS A 4 38.77 -23.03 30.87
CA CYS A 4 37.67 -22.03 30.88
C CYS A 4 37.70 -21.03 29.72
N LEU A 5 38.86 -20.82 29.08
CA LEU A 5 39.03 -19.87 27.95
C LEU A 5 38.52 -20.44 26.61
N SER A 6 38.56 -21.79 26.44
CA SER A 6 38.11 -22.43 25.20
C SER A 6 36.58 -22.48 25.02
N ARG A 7 35.81 -22.46 26.10
CA ARG A 7 34.31 -22.41 26.04
C ARG A 7 33.80 -21.03 25.62
N GLY A 8 34.43 -19.97 26.13
CA GLY A 8 34.03 -18.59 25.78
C GLY A 8 34.31 -18.20 24.32
N LEU A 9 35.44 -18.68 23.78
CA LEU A 9 35.72 -18.45 22.32
C LEU A 9 34.76 -19.21 21.42
N GLY A 10 34.36 -20.42 21.76
CA GLY A 10 33.40 -21.21 20.99
C GLY A 10 32.01 -20.53 20.88
N ASP A 11 31.56 -19.88 21.96
CA ASP A 11 30.27 -19.18 21.96
C ASP A 11 30.32 -17.84 21.20
N VAL A 12 31.45 -17.12 21.24
CA VAL A 12 31.63 -15.90 20.42
C VAL A 12 31.66 -16.25 18.92
N TYR A 13 32.40 -17.29 18.54
CA TYR A 13 32.43 -17.78 17.15
C TYR A 13 31.06 -18.31 16.69
N LYS A 14 30.34 -19.03 17.54
CA LYS A 14 28.96 -19.47 17.21
C LYS A 14 28.02 -18.30 17.04
N ARG A 15 28.08 -17.26 17.90
CA ARG A 15 27.27 -16.05 17.76
C ARG A 15 27.65 -15.25 16.50
N GLN A 16 28.93 -15.15 16.18
CA GLN A 16 29.38 -14.51 14.94
C GLN A 16 28.98 -15.33 13.70
N LEU A 17 29.12 -16.65 13.74
CA LEU A 17 28.67 -17.52 12.63
C LEU A 17 27.16 -17.46 12.45
N LEU A 18 26.39 -17.45 13.54
CA LEU A 18 24.93 -17.27 13.51
C LEU A 18 24.52 -15.89 13.01
N SER A 19 25.27 -14.83 13.35
CA SER A 19 25.01 -13.50 12.81
C SER A 19 25.34 -13.39 11.32
N VAL A 20 26.45 -13.98 10.87
CA VAL A 20 26.83 -14.05 9.45
C VAL A 20 25.87 -14.95 8.66
N MET A 21 25.47 -16.10 9.24
CA MET A 21 24.43 -16.95 8.65
C MET A 21 23.08 -16.23 8.59
N ARG A 22 22.66 -15.50 9.64
CA ARG A 22 21.46 -14.65 9.60
C ARG A 22 21.53 -13.61 8.50
N ILE A 23 22.67 -12.93 8.31
CA ILE A 23 22.87 -11.95 7.23
C ILE A 23 22.84 -12.63 5.85
N PHE A 24 23.37 -13.85 5.74
CA PHE A 24 23.35 -14.60 4.49
C PHE A 24 21.98 -15.19 4.18
N TRP A 25 21.22 -15.67 5.19
CA TRP A 25 19.84 -16.14 5.06
C TRP A 25 18.86 -14.97 4.86
N ARG A 26 19.07 -13.81 5.48
CA ARG A 26 18.30 -12.58 5.22
C ARG A 26 18.28 -12.17 3.73
N ARG A 27 19.37 -12.43 2.99
CA ARG A 27 19.42 -12.18 1.55
C ARG A 27 18.62 -13.19 0.70
N LEU A 28 18.11 -14.26 1.28
CA LEU A 28 17.33 -15.31 0.63
C LEU A 28 15.83 -15.21 0.86
N LEU A 29 15.40 -14.42 1.84
CA LEU A 29 13.98 -14.21 2.13
C LEU A 29 13.37 -13.27 1.10
N MET A 30 12.49 -13.80 0.24
CA MET A 30 11.90 -13.01 -0.84
C MET A 30 10.55 -13.57 -1.29
N ILE A 31 9.73 -12.68 -1.80
CA ILE A 31 8.61 -13.02 -2.67
C ILE A 31 8.95 -12.60 -4.09
N SER A 32 8.73 -13.47 -5.05
CA SER A 32 9.03 -13.19 -6.46
C SER A 32 7.89 -13.59 -7.37
N ALA A 33 7.62 -12.73 -8.36
CA ALA A 33 6.75 -13.01 -9.48
C ALA A 33 7.61 -13.30 -10.71
N ASN A 34 7.42 -14.47 -11.35
CA ASN A 34 8.21 -14.95 -12.47
C ASN A 34 7.31 -15.08 -13.71
N ASN A 35 7.58 -14.29 -14.75
CA ASN A 35 6.82 -14.25 -15.99
C ASN A 35 5.30 -14.10 -15.81
N VAL A 36 4.89 -13.42 -14.76
CA VAL A 36 3.47 -13.28 -14.40
C VAL A 36 2.76 -12.44 -15.45
N THR A 37 1.71 -13.02 -16.02
CA THR A 37 0.81 -12.36 -16.98
C THR A 37 -0.61 -12.55 -16.52
N LEU A 38 -1.40 -11.47 -16.49
CA LEU A 38 -2.82 -11.55 -16.26
C LEU A 38 -3.60 -10.83 -17.36
N ARG A 39 -4.56 -11.54 -17.95
CA ARG A 39 -5.47 -11.01 -18.97
C ARG A 39 -6.91 -11.09 -18.49
N ILE A 40 -7.65 -10.00 -18.69
CA ILE A 40 -9.10 -9.98 -18.49
C ILE A 40 -9.74 -9.81 -19.87
N GLY A 41 -10.27 -10.91 -20.40
CA GLY A 41 -10.75 -10.97 -21.78
C GLY A 41 -9.61 -10.72 -22.77
N LYS A 42 -9.76 -9.71 -23.64
CA LYS A 42 -8.74 -9.36 -24.64
C LYS A 42 -7.65 -8.40 -24.12
N LYS A 43 -7.87 -7.77 -22.96
CA LYS A 43 -6.95 -6.77 -22.39
C LYS A 43 -6.02 -7.42 -21.39
N ALA A 44 -4.71 -7.22 -21.57
CA ALA A 44 -3.74 -7.55 -20.54
C ALA A 44 -3.70 -6.43 -19.50
N LEU A 45 -3.78 -6.79 -18.22
CA LEU A 45 -3.49 -5.86 -17.13
C LEU A 45 -1.98 -5.70 -16.98
N PHE A 46 -1.25 -6.83 -17.02
CA PHE A 46 0.21 -6.87 -17.09
C PHE A 46 0.69 -8.14 -17.78
N GLU A 47 1.86 -8.06 -18.41
CA GLU A 47 2.46 -9.13 -19.21
C GLU A 47 3.93 -9.30 -18.88
N ASP A 48 4.36 -10.57 -18.74
CA ASP A 48 5.74 -11.00 -18.53
C ASP A 48 6.43 -10.24 -17.37
N VAL A 49 5.72 -10.10 -16.24
CA VAL A 49 6.25 -9.42 -15.06
C VAL A 49 7.26 -10.33 -14.36
N ASN A 50 8.46 -9.81 -14.20
CA ASN A 50 9.53 -10.44 -13.44
C ASN A 50 9.99 -9.44 -12.36
N ILE A 51 9.61 -9.67 -11.11
CA ILE A 51 9.91 -8.77 -10.00
C ILE A 51 10.22 -9.57 -8.74
N LYS A 52 11.17 -9.07 -7.95
CA LYS A 52 11.57 -9.65 -6.67
C LYS A 52 11.46 -8.59 -5.58
N PHE A 53 10.80 -8.96 -4.51
CA PHE A 53 10.70 -8.14 -3.31
C PHE A 53 11.55 -8.80 -2.22
N THR A 54 12.42 -8.02 -1.60
CA THR A 54 13.40 -8.49 -0.63
C THR A 54 13.17 -7.87 0.73
N GLU A 55 13.54 -8.58 1.77
CA GLU A 55 13.47 -8.14 3.16
C GLU A 55 14.12 -6.78 3.40
N GLY A 56 13.64 -6.03 4.38
CA GLY A 56 14.14 -4.72 4.75
C GLY A 56 13.75 -3.58 3.81
N ASN A 57 12.76 -3.81 2.93
CA ASN A 57 12.29 -2.80 1.99
C ASN A 57 10.79 -2.61 2.07
N CYS A 58 10.37 -1.36 1.97
CA CYS A 58 8.99 -0.97 1.75
C CYS A 58 8.80 -0.58 0.27
N TYR A 59 7.96 -1.32 -0.43
CA TYR A 59 7.67 -1.14 -1.86
C TYR A 59 6.33 -0.45 -2.05
N GLY A 60 6.35 0.75 -2.63
CA GLY A 60 5.13 1.44 -3.06
C GLY A 60 4.68 0.95 -4.43
N LEU A 61 3.55 0.27 -4.53
CA LEU A 61 2.98 -0.17 -5.80
C LEU A 61 2.05 0.91 -6.35
N ILE A 62 2.47 1.57 -7.42
CA ILE A 62 1.76 2.69 -8.01
C ILE A 62 1.30 2.40 -9.44
N GLY A 63 0.33 3.14 -9.94
CA GLY A 63 -0.22 2.96 -11.28
C GLY A 63 -1.54 3.72 -11.44
N ALA A 64 -2.04 3.83 -12.66
CA ALA A 64 -3.35 4.43 -12.94
C ALA A 64 -4.49 3.64 -12.26
N ASN A 65 -5.65 4.29 -12.09
CA ASN A 65 -6.84 3.57 -11.62
C ASN A 65 -7.22 2.50 -12.66
N GLY A 66 -7.47 1.27 -12.18
CA GLY A 66 -7.73 0.12 -13.04
C GLY A 66 -6.48 -0.48 -13.71
N ALA A 67 -5.26 -0.08 -13.33
CA ALA A 67 -4.02 -0.69 -13.82
C ALA A 67 -3.77 -2.11 -13.27
N GLY A 68 -4.52 -2.53 -12.25
CA GLY A 68 -4.41 -3.87 -11.68
C GLY A 68 -3.60 -3.94 -10.38
N LYS A 69 -3.41 -2.84 -9.65
CA LYS A 69 -2.66 -2.80 -8.38
C LYS A 69 -3.16 -3.82 -7.36
N SER A 70 -4.43 -3.70 -6.94
CA SER A 70 -5.06 -4.64 -6.00
C SER A 70 -5.12 -6.06 -6.55
N THR A 71 -5.29 -6.21 -7.87
CA THR A 71 -5.29 -7.53 -8.53
C THR A 71 -3.90 -8.17 -8.45
N PHE A 72 -2.82 -7.39 -8.60
CA PHE A 72 -1.46 -7.89 -8.44
C PHE A 72 -1.18 -8.33 -7.01
N LEU A 73 -1.64 -7.58 -6.00
CA LEU A 73 -1.57 -8.02 -4.60
C LEU A 73 -2.31 -9.36 -4.39
N LYS A 74 -3.51 -9.52 -4.96
CA LYS A 74 -4.27 -10.77 -4.88
C LYS A 74 -3.58 -11.95 -5.57
N ILE A 75 -2.77 -11.71 -6.61
CA ILE A 75 -1.92 -12.75 -7.21
C ILE A 75 -0.76 -13.11 -6.27
N LEU A 76 -0.13 -12.12 -5.64
CA LEU A 76 0.94 -12.38 -4.66
C LEU A 76 0.45 -13.18 -3.45
N THR A 77 -0.82 -13.01 -3.04
CA THR A 77 -1.44 -13.81 -1.96
C THR A 77 -1.93 -15.19 -2.41
N GLY A 78 -1.89 -15.49 -3.72
CA GLY A 78 -2.47 -16.73 -4.27
C GLY A 78 -4.00 -16.75 -4.34
N GLN A 79 -4.70 -15.63 -4.08
CA GLN A 79 -6.16 -15.54 -4.19
C GLN A 79 -6.63 -15.53 -5.65
N ILE A 80 -5.77 -15.12 -6.57
CA ILE A 80 -6.03 -15.12 -8.02
C ILE A 80 -4.85 -15.81 -8.70
N GLU A 81 -5.17 -16.81 -9.52
CA GLU A 81 -4.16 -17.46 -10.36
C GLU A 81 -3.83 -16.59 -11.58
N PRO A 82 -2.55 -16.38 -11.90
CA PRO A 82 -2.15 -15.67 -13.10
C PRO A 82 -2.49 -16.50 -14.35
N SER A 83 -2.73 -15.83 -15.49
CA SER A 83 -2.92 -16.53 -16.78
C SER A 83 -1.66 -17.25 -17.26
N LYS A 84 -0.47 -16.79 -16.85
CA LYS A 84 0.83 -17.36 -17.13
C LYS A 84 1.83 -16.94 -16.07
N GLY A 85 2.83 -17.78 -15.79
CA GLY A 85 3.86 -17.52 -14.79
C GLY A 85 3.45 -18.01 -13.41
N ASP A 86 4.27 -17.74 -12.43
CA ASP A 86 4.10 -18.18 -11.04
C ASP A 86 4.59 -17.14 -10.05
N VAL A 87 4.10 -17.27 -8.83
CA VAL A 87 4.59 -16.52 -7.66
C VAL A 87 5.25 -17.52 -6.72
N SER A 88 6.46 -17.23 -6.31
CA SER A 88 7.18 -18.05 -5.34
C SER A 88 7.51 -17.24 -4.09
N ILE A 89 7.20 -17.83 -2.93
CA ILE A 89 7.52 -17.32 -1.60
C ILE A 89 8.51 -18.28 -0.97
N THR A 90 9.51 -17.77 -0.29
CA THR A 90 10.47 -18.61 0.43
C THR A 90 9.74 -19.46 1.46
N PRO A 91 9.95 -20.79 1.52
CA PRO A 91 9.27 -21.66 2.47
C PRO A 91 9.47 -21.21 3.91
N GLY A 92 8.40 -21.28 4.71
CA GLY A 92 8.40 -20.91 6.13
C GLY A 92 8.14 -19.42 6.38
N GLN A 93 7.99 -18.58 5.35
CA GLN A 93 7.60 -17.18 5.51
C GLN A 93 6.10 -17.03 5.70
N ARG A 94 5.72 -16.18 6.64
CA ARG A 94 4.33 -15.79 6.88
C ARG A 94 3.99 -14.53 6.11
N LEU A 95 2.99 -14.65 5.22
CA LEU A 95 2.43 -13.55 4.48
C LEU A 95 1.15 -13.05 5.17
N SER A 96 1.06 -11.75 5.39
CA SER A 96 -0.15 -11.08 5.89
C SER A 96 -0.67 -10.11 4.84
N PHE A 97 -1.99 -10.06 4.70
CA PHE A 97 -2.68 -9.20 3.75
C PHE A 97 -3.82 -8.44 4.42
N LEU A 98 -3.91 -7.14 4.18
CA LEU A 98 -5.02 -6.32 4.65
C LEU A 98 -6.31 -6.69 3.91
N GLU A 99 -7.21 -7.37 4.61
CA GLU A 99 -8.51 -7.78 4.08
C GLU A 99 -9.45 -6.58 3.94
N GLN A 100 -10.27 -6.59 2.89
CA GLN A 100 -11.24 -5.52 2.60
C GLN A 100 -12.66 -5.88 3.04
N ASP A 101 -12.91 -7.13 3.45
CA ASP A 101 -14.22 -7.56 3.94
C ASP A 101 -14.37 -7.23 5.42
N HIS A 102 -15.11 -6.16 5.70
CA HIS A 102 -15.30 -5.63 7.04
C HIS A 102 -16.29 -6.44 7.91
N PHE A 103 -17.06 -7.35 7.30
CA PHE A 103 -18.13 -8.08 7.99
C PHE A 103 -17.77 -9.52 8.33
N LYS A 104 -16.67 -10.02 7.79
CA LYS A 104 -16.23 -11.42 7.95
C LYS A 104 -16.02 -11.82 9.42
N TYR A 105 -15.73 -10.87 10.28
CA TYR A 105 -15.36 -11.11 11.68
C TYR A 105 -16.38 -10.59 12.68
N ASP A 106 -17.60 -10.26 12.28
CA ASP A 106 -18.64 -9.64 13.11
C ASP A 106 -18.99 -10.45 14.38
N GLU A 107 -18.82 -11.77 14.34
CA GLU A 107 -19.10 -12.67 15.48
C GLU A 107 -17.97 -12.74 16.52
N TYR A 108 -16.77 -12.22 16.21
CA TYR A 108 -15.61 -12.29 17.09
C TYR A 108 -15.41 -10.99 17.86
N ASN A 109 -14.71 -11.10 19.01
CA ASN A 109 -14.29 -9.89 19.72
C ASN A 109 -13.10 -9.22 19.02
N VAL A 110 -12.87 -7.95 19.35
CA VAL A 110 -11.83 -7.13 18.71
C VAL A 110 -10.43 -7.70 18.94
N LEU A 111 -10.08 -8.10 20.16
CA LEU A 111 -8.77 -8.68 20.48
C LEU A 111 -8.55 -10.00 19.74
N ASP A 112 -9.51 -10.92 19.81
CA ASP A 112 -9.43 -12.20 19.11
C ASP A 112 -9.24 -11.98 17.58
N THR A 113 -9.97 -11.02 17.02
CA THR A 113 -9.83 -10.68 15.59
C THR A 113 -8.41 -10.24 15.23
N VAL A 114 -7.74 -9.46 16.08
CA VAL A 114 -6.34 -9.06 15.86
C VAL A 114 -5.41 -10.26 15.96
N ILE A 115 -5.57 -11.10 17.01
CA ILE A 115 -4.72 -12.28 17.24
C ILE A 115 -4.86 -13.30 16.10
N MET A 116 -6.03 -13.39 15.43
CA MET A 116 -6.24 -14.17 14.19
C MET A 116 -5.33 -13.73 13.03
N GLY A 117 -4.63 -12.62 13.13
CA GLY A 117 -3.55 -12.25 12.20
C GLY A 117 -2.40 -13.25 12.19
N ASN A 118 -2.25 -14.04 13.25
CA ASN A 118 -1.41 -15.22 13.31
C ASN A 118 -2.29 -16.47 13.53
N ASP A 119 -2.74 -17.06 12.42
CA ASP A 119 -3.68 -18.19 12.43
C ASP A 119 -3.20 -19.35 13.31
N ARG A 120 -1.90 -19.68 13.28
CA ARG A 120 -1.37 -20.80 14.05
C ARG A 120 -1.42 -20.49 15.56
N LEU A 121 -1.05 -19.29 15.96
CA LEU A 121 -1.10 -18.86 17.35
C LEU A 121 -2.55 -18.91 17.89
N TYR A 122 -3.50 -18.40 17.11
CA TYR A 122 -4.92 -18.41 17.47
C TYR A 122 -5.48 -19.83 17.59
N GLN A 123 -5.09 -20.73 16.66
CA GLN A 123 -5.47 -22.16 16.72
C GLN A 123 -4.92 -22.82 17.99
N ILE A 124 -3.66 -22.58 18.34
CA ILE A 124 -3.05 -23.11 19.57
C ILE A 124 -3.84 -22.63 20.81
N MET A 125 -4.19 -21.33 20.86
CA MET A 125 -5.00 -20.80 21.96
C MET A 125 -6.32 -21.56 22.10
N LYS A 126 -7.04 -21.76 20.99
CA LYS A 126 -8.32 -22.47 21.00
C LYS A 126 -8.19 -23.97 21.28
N GLU A 127 -7.15 -24.63 20.76
CA GLU A 127 -6.86 -26.03 21.08
C GLU A 127 -6.54 -26.22 22.56
N LYS A 128 -5.75 -25.33 23.15
CA LYS A 128 -5.44 -25.34 24.59
C LYS A 128 -6.70 -25.14 25.42
N GLU A 129 -7.52 -24.12 25.12
CA GLU A 129 -8.81 -23.90 25.78
C GLU A 129 -9.69 -25.15 25.74
N ALA A 130 -9.80 -25.78 24.56
CA ALA A 130 -10.60 -26.99 24.38
C ALA A 130 -10.06 -28.20 25.14
N ILE A 131 -8.74 -28.36 25.25
CA ILE A 131 -8.12 -29.46 26.02
C ILE A 131 -8.35 -29.26 27.52
N TYR A 132 -8.12 -28.05 28.05
CA TYR A 132 -8.31 -27.74 29.45
C TYR A 132 -9.78 -27.71 29.91
N ALA A 133 -10.71 -27.53 28.98
CA ALA A 133 -12.15 -27.57 29.25
C ALA A 133 -12.75 -28.99 29.29
N LYS A 134 -11.94 -30.05 29.00
CA LYS A 134 -12.43 -31.44 29.06
C LYS A 134 -12.63 -31.88 30.49
N GLU A 135 -13.76 -32.51 30.80
CA GLU A 135 -14.04 -33.13 32.07
C GLU A 135 -13.18 -34.39 32.34
N ASP A 136 -12.93 -35.19 31.27
CA ASP A 136 -12.08 -36.39 31.30
C ASP A 136 -10.70 -36.06 30.68
N PHE A 137 -9.79 -35.51 31.48
CA PHE A 137 -8.43 -35.18 31.04
C PHE A 137 -7.55 -36.42 31.04
N THR A 138 -7.04 -36.83 29.89
CA THR A 138 -6.21 -38.03 29.71
C THR A 138 -4.72 -37.71 29.69
N GLU A 139 -3.85 -38.75 29.82
CA GLU A 139 -2.39 -38.60 29.69
C GLU A 139 -2.00 -38.12 28.29
N GLU A 140 -2.74 -38.50 27.23
CA GLU A 140 -2.54 -38.03 25.87
C GLU A 140 -2.87 -36.54 25.74
N ASP A 141 -3.94 -36.05 26.42
CA ASP A 141 -4.29 -34.64 26.49
C ASP A 141 -3.18 -33.83 27.21
N GLY A 142 -2.57 -34.41 28.24
CA GLY A 142 -1.43 -33.80 28.97
C GLY A 142 -0.20 -33.65 28.09
N ASN A 143 0.14 -34.67 27.29
CA ASN A 143 1.26 -34.61 26.36
C ASN A 143 1.00 -33.57 25.25
N LYS A 144 -0.20 -33.58 24.65
CA LYS A 144 -0.59 -32.61 23.63
C LYS A 144 -0.61 -31.19 24.20
N ALA A 145 -1.11 -30.97 25.40
CA ALA A 145 -1.09 -29.66 26.05
C ALA A 145 0.35 -29.15 26.24
N SER A 146 1.29 -30.03 26.63
CA SER A 146 2.70 -29.66 26.80
C SER A 146 3.37 -29.28 25.47
N GLU A 147 3.07 -29.99 24.38
CA GLU A 147 3.54 -29.62 23.03
C GLU A 147 3.02 -28.27 22.59
N LEU A 148 1.71 -28.03 22.78
CA LEU A 148 1.06 -26.75 22.46
C LEU A 148 1.58 -25.59 23.30
N GLU A 149 1.91 -25.83 24.60
CA GLU A 149 2.52 -24.83 25.48
C GLU A 149 3.93 -24.45 25.00
N ALA A 150 4.71 -25.41 24.54
CA ALA A 150 6.04 -25.13 24.00
C ALA A 150 5.94 -24.31 22.70
N GLU A 151 5.04 -24.69 21.78
CA GLU A 151 4.82 -23.95 20.53
C GLU A 151 4.25 -22.53 20.79
N PHE A 152 3.35 -22.41 21.76
CA PHE A 152 2.79 -21.13 22.20
C PHE A 152 3.86 -20.18 22.75
N ALA A 153 4.77 -20.71 23.58
CA ALA A 153 5.88 -19.94 24.13
C ALA A 153 6.88 -19.50 23.03
N ASP A 154 7.18 -20.39 22.07
CA ASP A 154 8.06 -20.08 20.93
C ASP A 154 7.49 -18.95 20.03
N MET A 155 6.16 -18.82 20.00
CA MET A 155 5.44 -17.76 19.27
C MET A 155 5.19 -16.50 20.10
N ASN A 156 5.78 -16.34 21.29
CA ASN A 156 5.50 -15.26 22.25
C ASN A 156 4.00 -15.14 22.60
N GLY A 157 3.28 -16.25 22.65
CA GLY A 157 1.84 -16.27 22.88
C GLY A 157 1.36 -15.61 24.17
N TRP A 158 2.22 -15.58 25.21
CA TRP A 158 1.94 -14.92 26.48
C TRP A 158 1.79 -13.39 26.35
N GLU A 159 2.41 -12.78 25.35
CA GLU A 159 2.36 -11.35 25.08
C GLU A 159 1.31 -10.99 24.02
N ALA A 160 0.65 -11.99 23.41
CA ALA A 160 -0.25 -11.79 22.25
C ALA A 160 -1.37 -10.78 22.50
N GLU A 161 -2.03 -10.83 23.67
CA GLU A 161 -3.09 -9.86 24.01
C GLU A 161 -2.52 -8.45 24.20
N SER A 162 -1.34 -8.34 24.85
CA SER A 162 -0.65 -7.06 25.05
C SER A 162 -0.24 -6.44 23.73
N ASP A 163 0.33 -7.24 22.84
CA ASP A 163 0.76 -6.80 21.52
C ASP A 163 -0.44 -6.37 20.66
N ALA A 164 -1.53 -7.15 20.67
CA ALA A 164 -2.78 -6.80 20.02
C ALA A 164 -3.35 -5.48 20.56
N ALA A 165 -3.36 -5.30 21.88
CA ALA A 165 -3.82 -4.07 22.52
C ALA A 165 -2.95 -2.85 22.15
N GLN A 166 -1.62 -3.02 22.04
CA GLN A 166 -0.71 -1.95 21.62
C GLN A 166 -1.00 -1.50 20.16
N LEU A 167 -1.20 -2.46 19.25
CA LEU A 167 -1.56 -2.15 17.85
C LEU A 167 -2.90 -1.41 17.77
N LEU A 168 -3.91 -1.87 18.51
CA LEU A 168 -5.23 -1.22 18.56
C LEU A 168 -5.16 0.20 19.11
N ASN A 169 -4.46 0.39 20.24
CA ASN A 169 -4.28 1.72 20.83
C ASN A 169 -3.52 2.67 19.88
N GLY A 170 -2.48 2.18 19.20
CA GLY A 170 -1.73 2.96 18.20
C GLY A 170 -2.60 3.42 17.04
N LEU A 171 -3.56 2.61 16.63
CA LEU A 171 -4.55 2.96 15.59
C LEU A 171 -5.76 3.76 16.13
N GLY A 172 -5.75 4.13 17.42
CA GLY A 172 -6.79 4.93 18.04
C GLY A 172 -8.06 4.16 18.41
N ILE A 173 -7.97 2.84 18.62
CA ILE A 173 -9.04 2.02 19.17
C ILE A 173 -8.82 1.93 20.68
N GLY A 174 -9.70 2.57 21.45
CA GLY A 174 -9.61 2.63 22.91
C GLY A 174 -9.84 1.26 23.58
N THR A 175 -9.29 1.10 24.77
CA THR A 175 -9.36 -0.15 25.56
C THR A 175 -10.79 -0.57 25.91
N ASP A 176 -11.72 0.36 25.95
CA ASP A 176 -13.16 0.12 26.15
C ASP A 176 -13.82 -0.66 25.00
N LEU A 177 -13.18 -0.67 23.82
CA LEU A 177 -13.66 -1.38 22.62
C LEU A 177 -13.01 -2.76 22.46
N HIS A 178 -11.89 -3.06 23.15
CA HIS A 178 -11.09 -4.27 22.93
C HIS A 178 -11.86 -5.58 23.15
N TYR A 179 -12.79 -5.60 24.10
CA TYR A 179 -13.58 -6.78 24.45
C TYR A 179 -14.99 -6.78 23.84
N LYS A 180 -15.33 -5.75 23.03
CA LYS A 180 -16.58 -5.73 22.30
C LYS A 180 -16.52 -6.63 21.08
N THR A 181 -17.68 -7.00 20.54
CA THR A 181 -17.76 -7.72 19.26
C THR A 181 -17.50 -6.78 18.11
N MET A 182 -16.94 -7.30 17.01
CA MET A 182 -16.72 -6.53 15.80
C MET A 182 -18.03 -5.93 15.25
N ALA A 183 -19.17 -6.61 15.45
CA ALA A 183 -20.48 -6.09 15.03
C ALA A 183 -20.85 -4.76 15.70
N GLU A 184 -20.37 -4.50 16.91
CA GLU A 184 -20.67 -3.27 17.67
C GLU A 184 -19.84 -2.06 17.21
N LEU A 185 -18.78 -2.26 16.41
CA LEU A 185 -17.92 -1.20 15.91
C LEU A 185 -18.51 -0.54 14.67
N ASN A 186 -18.20 0.74 14.49
CA ASN A 186 -18.48 1.46 13.24
C ASN A 186 -17.53 1.03 12.11
N GLY A 187 -17.84 1.41 10.86
CA GLY A 187 -17.08 0.99 9.69
C GLY A 187 -15.60 1.42 9.72
N SER A 188 -15.29 2.62 10.22
CA SER A 188 -13.92 3.12 10.34
C SER A 188 -13.13 2.33 11.40
N GLU A 189 -13.75 2.06 12.54
CA GLU A 189 -13.15 1.24 13.60
C GLU A 189 -12.86 -0.20 13.13
N LYS A 190 -13.79 -0.82 12.38
CA LYS A 190 -13.57 -2.16 11.80
C LYS A 190 -12.33 -2.18 10.88
N VAL A 191 -12.15 -1.16 10.04
CA VAL A 191 -10.96 -1.05 9.17
C VAL A 191 -9.68 -0.99 10.00
N LYS A 192 -9.66 -0.19 11.08
CA LYS A 192 -8.51 -0.06 11.99
C LYS A 192 -8.17 -1.41 12.66
N VAL A 193 -9.20 -2.17 13.08
CA VAL A 193 -9.00 -3.51 13.66
C VAL A 193 -8.46 -4.49 12.63
N LEU A 194 -8.94 -4.49 11.38
CA LEU A 194 -8.42 -5.34 10.31
C LEU A 194 -6.98 -4.96 9.94
N LEU A 195 -6.64 -3.68 10.03
CA LEU A 195 -5.25 -3.23 9.86
C LEU A 195 -4.38 -3.77 11.01
N ALA A 196 -4.81 -3.63 12.27
CA ALA A 196 -4.11 -4.22 13.41
C ALA A 196 -3.89 -5.73 13.24
N LYS A 197 -4.92 -6.45 12.77
CA LYS A 197 -4.83 -7.88 12.43
C LYS A 197 -3.74 -8.15 11.39
N ALA A 198 -3.67 -7.35 10.33
CA ALA A 198 -2.65 -7.53 9.29
C ALA A 198 -1.22 -7.27 9.81
N LEU A 199 -1.05 -6.35 10.75
CA LEU A 199 0.23 -6.01 11.36
C LEU A 199 0.65 -7.00 12.47
N PHE A 200 -0.29 -7.77 13.01
CA PHE A 200 -0.06 -8.60 14.20
C PHE A 200 0.97 -9.70 14.00
N GLY A 201 1.81 -9.89 15.00
CA GLY A 201 2.79 -11.00 15.10
C GLY A 201 3.96 -10.85 14.11
N ASN A 202 4.28 -9.64 13.63
CA ASN A 202 5.44 -9.33 12.79
C ASN A 202 5.59 -10.24 11.56
N PRO A 203 4.67 -10.18 10.57
CA PRO A 203 4.73 -11.03 9.38
C PRO A 203 5.99 -10.80 8.56
N ASP A 204 6.52 -11.84 7.89
CA ASP A 204 7.70 -11.72 7.01
C ASP A 204 7.39 -10.92 5.74
N ILE A 205 6.14 -11.00 5.27
CA ILE A 205 5.65 -10.28 4.10
C ILE A 205 4.31 -9.62 4.46
N LEU A 206 4.26 -8.31 4.37
CA LEU A 206 3.09 -7.51 4.67
C LEU A 206 2.57 -6.85 3.39
N LEU A 207 1.33 -7.14 3.01
CA LEU A 207 0.66 -6.57 1.84
C LEU A 207 -0.47 -5.65 2.30
N LEU A 208 -0.40 -4.36 1.94
CA LEU A 208 -1.37 -3.35 2.32
C LEU A 208 -2.00 -2.72 1.07
N ASP A 209 -3.33 -2.79 0.96
CA ASP A 209 -4.07 -2.14 -0.12
C ASP A 209 -4.86 -0.95 0.43
N GLU A 210 -4.41 0.27 0.11
CA GLU A 210 -4.96 1.55 0.56
C GLU A 210 -5.12 1.65 2.10
N PRO A 211 -4.05 1.39 2.89
CA PRO A 211 -4.16 1.31 4.35
C PRO A 211 -4.48 2.64 5.03
N THR A 212 -4.29 3.76 4.35
CA THR A 212 -4.58 5.11 4.88
C THR A 212 -6.05 5.48 4.76
N ASN A 213 -6.86 4.73 4.02
CA ASN A 213 -8.28 4.99 3.90
C ASN A 213 -8.98 4.76 5.25
N HIS A 214 -9.87 5.69 5.60
CA HIS A 214 -10.62 5.69 6.87
C HIS A 214 -9.78 5.82 8.14
N LEU A 215 -8.50 6.20 8.04
CA LEU A 215 -7.66 6.55 9.19
C LEU A 215 -7.68 8.06 9.41
N ASP A 216 -7.67 8.47 10.68
CA ASP A 216 -7.39 9.84 11.08
C ASP A 216 -5.87 10.14 11.00
N LEU A 217 -5.52 11.41 11.14
CA LEU A 217 -4.13 11.85 10.99
C LEU A 217 -3.18 11.22 12.02
N ASP A 218 -3.67 10.99 13.23
CA ASP A 218 -2.86 10.39 14.31
C ASP A 218 -2.59 8.92 14.02
N ALA A 219 -3.60 8.17 13.57
CA ALA A 219 -3.44 6.78 13.14
C ALA A 219 -2.53 6.63 11.90
N ILE A 220 -2.62 7.57 10.94
CA ILE A 220 -1.71 7.60 9.78
C ILE A 220 -0.27 7.85 10.25
N ALA A 221 -0.05 8.83 11.14
CA ALA A 221 1.29 9.13 11.65
C ALA A 221 1.89 7.95 12.41
N TRP A 222 1.08 7.25 13.21
CA TRP A 222 1.49 6.03 13.90
C TRP A 222 1.84 4.90 12.91
N LEU A 223 1.00 4.69 11.89
CA LEU A 223 1.26 3.66 10.85
C LEU A 223 2.55 3.96 10.07
N GLU A 224 2.81 5.22 9.74
CA GLU A 224 4.05 5.64 9.09
C GLU A 224 5.27 5.26 9.94
N GLU A 225 5.26 5.58 11.24
CA GLU A 225 6.33 5.25 12.16
C GLU A 225 6.51 3.73 12.31
N PHE A 226 5.41 2.99 12.41
CA PHE A 226 5.42 1.53 12.44
C PHE A 226 6.09 0.95 11.20
N LEU A 227 5.70 1.39 9.99
CA LEU A 227 6.23 0.87 8.73
C LEU A 227 7.70 1.27 8.48
N ILE A 228 8.13 2.45 8.94
CA ILE A 228 9.54 2.87 8.87
C ILE A 228 10.43 1.95 9.72
N ASN A 229 9.94 1.51 10.87
CA ASN A 229 10.67 0.64 11.78
C ASN A 229 10.48 -0.86 11.47
N PHE A 230 9.64 -1.19 10.48
CA PHE A 230 9.35 -2.57 10.12
C PHE A 230 10.52 -3.20 9.33
N GLU A 231 11.14 -4.22 9.89
CA GLU A 231 12.38 -4.80 9.34
C GLU A 231 12.15 -5.76 8.15
N ASN A 232 10.93 -6.27 7.97
CA ASN A 232 10.60 -7.28 6.96
C ASN A 232 10.15 -6.64 5.64
N THR A 233 9.56 -7.43 4.73
CA THR A 233 9.10 -6.95 3.42
C THR A 233 7.71 -6.33 3.51
N VAL A 234 7.56 -5.09 3.05
CA VAL A 234 6.25 -4.43 2.92
C VAL A 234 5.98 -4.12 1.45
N ILE A 235 4.77 -4.42 0.98
CA ILE A 235 4.26 -3.97 -0.32
C ILE A 235 2.97 -3.21 -0.07
N VAL A 236 2.98 -1.91 -0.35
CA VAL A 236 1.86 -1.02 -0.09
C VAL A 236 1.34 -0.39 -1.38
N VAL A 237 0.03 -0.44 -1.57
CA VAL A 237 -0.70 0.36 -2.55
C VAL A 237 -1.28 1.56 -1.82
N SER A 238 -1.01 2.77 -2.27
CA SER A 238 -1.68 3.97 -1.78
C SER A 238 -1.76 5.05 -2.85
N HIS A 239 -2.77 5.89 -2.76
CA HIS A 239 -2.92 7.11 -3.53
C HIS A 239 -2.35 8.33 -2.80
N ASP A 240 -2.00 8.19 -1.53
CA ASP A 240 -1.36 9.24 -0.74
C ASP A 240 0.13 9.31 -1.05
N ARG A 241 0.52 10.38 -1.75
CA ARG A 241 1.92 10.60 -2.15
C ARG A 241 2.81 10.92 -0.97
N TYR A 242 2.30 11.63 0.03
CA TYR A 242 3.05 11.98 1.22
C TYR A 242 3.40 10.73 2.01
N PHE A 243 2.42 9.87 2.23
CA PHE A 243 2.60 8.58 2.88
C PHE A 243 3.63 7.71 2.13
N LEU A 244 3.46 7.52 0.80
CA LEU A 244 4.42 6.75 0.00
C LEU A 244 5.84 7.34 0.04
N ASN A 245 5.95 8.66 0.03
CA ASN A 245 7.25 9.32 0.06
C ASN A 245 7.97 9.12 1.39
N LYS A 246 7.23 9.00 2.48
CA LYS A 246 7.75 8.85 3.83
C LYS A 246 8.15 7.41 4.16
N VAL A 247 7.34 6.42 3.75
CA VAL A 247 7.54 5.01 4.14
C VAL A 247 8.26 4.16 3.10
N CYS A 248 8.14 4.47 1.79
CA CYS A 248 8.69 3.60 0.74
C CYS A 248 10.16 3.82 0.48
N THR A 249 10.91 2.73 0.38
CA THR A 249 12.32 2.69 -0.04
C THR A 249 12.46 2.41 -1.53
N GLN A 250 11.44 1.81 -2.15
CA GLN A 250 11.39 1.47 -3.57
C GLN A 250 9.98 1.67 -4.12
N ILE A 251 9.88 1.99 -5.41
CA ILE A 251 8.60 2.17 -6.10
C ILE A 251 8.48 1.16 -7.23
N ALA A 252 7.41 0.37 -7.21
CA ALA A 252 7.01 -0.54 -8.28
C ALA A 252 5.90 0.13 -9.10
N ASP A 253 6.23 0.54 -10.32
CA ASP A 253 5.34 1.28 -11.20
C ASP A 253 4.65 0.37 -12.21
N ILE A 254 3.31 0.32 -12.17
CA ILE A 254 2.47 -0.37 -13.17
C ILE A 254 2.06 0.61 -14.26
N ASP A 255 2.73 0.53 -15.41
CA ASP A 255 2.35 1.29 -16.60
C ASP A 255 2.58 0.45 -17.87
N TYR A 256 1.80 0.68 -18.92
CA TYR A 256 1.87 -0.02 -20.22
C TYR A 256 1.87 -1.55 -20.10
N ALA A 257 1.09 -2.10 -19.20
CA ALA A 257 1.04 -3.54 -18.88
C ALA A 257 2.38 -4.15 -18.42
N LYS A 258 3.29 -3.34 -17.90
CA LYS A 258 4.56 -3.77 -17.29
C LYS A 258 4.61 -3.28 -15.86
N ILE A 259 5.44 -3.95 -15.05
CA ILE A 259 5.77 -3.48 -13.70
C ILE A 259 7.28 -3.25 -13.66
N GLN A 260 7.68 -2.02 -13.35
CA GLN A 260 9.08 -1.63 -13.25
C GLN A 260 9.40 -1.18 -11.83
N LEU A 261 10.54 -1.62 -11.32
CA LEU A 261 11.03 -1.28 -9.99
C LEU A 261 12.03 -0.14 -10.08
N TYR A 262 11.83 0.87 -9.23
CA TYR A 262 12.72 2.03 -9.08
C TYR A 262 13.22 2.08 -7.64
N ALA A 263 14.52 2.22 -7.45
CA ALA A 263 15.09 2.47 -6.13
C ALA A 263 14.83 3.92 -5.72
N GLY A 264 14.44 4.12 -4.46
CA GLY A 264 14.10 5.44 -3.92
C GLY A 264 12.60 5.59 -3.63
N ASN A 265 12.24 6.74 -3.07
CA ASN A 265 10.87 7.07 -2.69
C ASN A 265 10.04 7.61 -3.88
N TYR A 266 8.81 8.05 -3.60
CA TYR A 266 7.89 8.54 -4.63
C TYR A 266 8.43 9.78 -5.38
N ASP A 267 9.04 10.73 -4.69
CA ASP A 267 9.56 11.96 -5.31
C ASP A 267 10.72 11.63 -6.25
N PHE A 268 11.65 10.77 -5.82
CA PHE A 268 12.75 10.32 -6.65
C PHE A 268 12.26 9.59 -7.92
N TRP A 269 11.24 8.71 -7.78
CA TRP A 269 10.60 8.07 -8.93
C TRP A 269 10.01 9.10 -9.88
N TYR A 270 9.26 10.10 -9.33
CA TYR A 270 8.59 11.11 -10.14
C TYR A 270 9.60 11.94 -10.95
N GLU A 271 10.63 12.46 -10.29
CA GLU A 271 11.69 13.24 -10.95
C GLU A 271 12.44 12.41 -12.00
N SER A 272 12.82 11.17 -11.67
CA SER A 272 13.50 10.25 -12.58
C SER A 272 12.65 9.94 -13.80
N SER A 273 11.35 9.69 -13.62
CA SER A 273 10.42 9.41 -14.71
C SER A 273 10.25 10.61 -15.67
N GLN A 274 10.17 11.84 -15.12
CA GLN A 274 10.11 13.06 -15.92
C GLN A 274 11.40 13.29 -16.69
N LEU A 275 12.57 13.04 -16.07
CA LEU A 275 13.86 13.16 -16.72
C LEU A 275 14.01 12.18 -17.90
N ILE A 276 13.62 10.91 -17.70
CA ILE A 276 13.64 9.88 -18.76
C ILE A 276 12.76 10.31 -19.95
N ILE A 277 11.53 10.77 -19.68
CA ILE A 277 10.62 11.24 -20.73
C ILE A 277 11.22 12.44 -21.48
N LYS A 278 11.84 13.38 -20.77
CA LYS A 278 12.50 14.53 -21.38
C LYS A 278 13.67 14.10 -22.26
N GLN A 279 14.52 13.22 -21.79
CA GLN A 279 15.66 12.68 -22.55
C GLN A 279 15.20 11.92 -23.80
N MET A 280 14.14 11.11 -23.71
CA MET A 280 13.54 10.43 -24.86
C MET A 280 13.00 11.42 -25.90
N LYS A 281 12.30 12.49 -25.47
CA LYS A 281 11.82 13.55 -26.38
C LYS A 281 12.98 14.26 -27.09
N GLU A 282 14.04 14.60 -26.37
CA GLU A 282 15.22 15.24 -26.94
C GLU A 282 15.97 14.30 -27.91
N ALA A 283 16.10 13.02 -27.57
CA ALA A 283 16.68 12.01 -28.45
C ALA A 283 15.86 11.81 -29.73
N ASN A 284 14.52 11.74 -29.62
CA ASN A 284 13.64 11.65 -30.77
C ASN A 284 13.72 12.89 -31.66
N LYS A 285 13.74 14.07 -31.06
CA LYS A 285 13.91 15.33 -31.84
C LYS A 285 15.20 15.30 -32.65
N LYS A 286 16.33 14.88 -32.09
CA LYS A 286 17.61 14.72 -32.82
C LYS A 286 17.50 13.66 -33.92
N LYS A 287 16.80 12.56 -33.69
CA LYS A 287 16.54 11.52 -34.70
C LYS A 287 15.66 12.07 -35.84
N GLU A 288 14.60 12.82 -35.52
CA GLU A 288 13.72 13.48 -36.53
C GLU A 288 14.47 14.50 -37.38
N GLU A 289 15.31 15.34 -36.78
CA GLU A 289 16.20 16.28 -37.51
C GLU A 289 17.10 15.50 -38.46
N LYS A 290 17.69 14.38 -38.01
CA LYS A 290 18.54 13.52 -38.81
C LYS A 290 17.77 12.83 -39.95
N ILE A 291 16.57 12.35 -39.69
CA ILE A 291 15.65 11.79 -40.70
C ILE A 291 15.39 12.83 -41.79
N LYS A 292 15.05 14.06 -41.40
CA LYS A 292 14.79 15.16 -42.32
C LYS A 292 16.00 15.50 -43.20
N GLU A 293 17.19 15.63 -42.61
CA GLU A 293 18.43 15.85 -43.37
C GLU A 293 18.71 14.74 -44.39
N LEU A 294 18.52 13.46 -43.98
CA LEU A 294 18.73 12.33 -44.90
C LEU A 294 17.67 12.31 -46.03
N GLN A 295 16.41 12.59 -45.72
CA GLN A 295 15.33 12.69 -46.70
C GLN A 295 15.59 13.81 -47.70
N ASP A 296 15.94 15.01 -47.26
CA ASP A 296 16.27 16.16 -48.09
C ASP A 296 17.46 15.85 -49.03
N PHE A 297 18.48 15.18 -48.50
CA PHE A 297 19.62 14.77 -49.34
C PHE A 297 19.23 13.74 -50.38
N ILE A 298 18.47 12.70 -50.00
CA ILE A 298 17.99 11.66 -50.91
C ILE A 298 17.13 12.29 -52.02
N GLN A 299 16.23 13.20 -51.68
CA GLN A 299 15.36 13.88 -52.64
C GLN A 299 16.16 14.71 -53.64
N ARG A 300 17.16 15.47 -53.18
CA ARG A 300 17.99 16.34 -54.07
C ARG A 300 18.90 15.54 -54.98
N PHE A 301 19.41 14.38 -54.58
CA PHE A 301 20.48 13.69 -55.30
C PHE A 301 20.12 12.28 -55.81
N SER A 302 18.87 11.85 -55.64
CA SER A 302 18.40 10.53 -56.14
C SER A 302 18.51 10.38 -57.68
N ALA A 303 18.28 11.48 -58.43
CA ALA A 303 18.37 11.48 -59.87
C ALA A 303 19.78 11.74 -60.43
N ASN A 304 20.77 12.01 -59.58
CA ASN A 304 22.12 12.35 -60.00
C ASN A 304 23.02 11.14 -60.07
N ALA A 305 23.43 10.68 -61.26
CA ALA A 305 24.21 9.47 -61.47
C ALA A 305 25.53 9.43 -60.67
N SER A 306 26.23 10.57 -60.51
CA SER A 306 27.49 10.65 -59.76
C SER A 306 27.33 10.49 -58.23
N LYS A 307 26.16 10.82 -57.72
CA LYS A 307 25.83 10.76 -56.28
C LYS A 307 24.88 9.62 -55.87
N SER A 308 24.45 8.80 -56.84
CA SER A 308 23.49 7.70 -56.63
C SER A 308 23.95 6.70 -55.55
N LYS A 309 25.25 6.34 -55.52
CA LYS A 309 25.78 5.46 -54.46
C LYS A 309 25.68 6.08 -53.08
N GLN A 310 25.89 7.39 -52.94
CA GLN A 310 25.75 8.10 -51.67
C GLN A 310 24.28 8.20 -51.24
N ALA A 311 23.36 8.46 -52.18
CA ALA A 311 21.93 8.46 -51.89
C ALA A 311 21.43 7.08 -51.42
N THR A 312 21.89 6.00 -52.05
CA THR A 312 21.57 4.63 -51.63
C THR A 312 22.11 4.30 -50.24
N SER A 313 23.36 4.72 -49.93
CA SER A 313 23.94 4.56 -48.59
C SER A 313 23.13 5.29 -47.51
N ARG A 314 22.71 6.55 -47.82
CA ARG A 314 21.89 7.33 -46.90
C ARG A 314 20.45 6.80 -46.76
N LYS A 315 19.89 6.21 -47.80
CA LYS A 315 18.60 5.50 -47.71
C LYS A 315 18.67 4.32 -46.73
N ARG A 316 19.74 3.51 -46.80
CA ARG A 316 19.98 2.42 -45.84
C ARG A 316 20.21 2.94 -44.42
N ALA A 317 20.85 4.11 -44.25
CA ALA A 317 21.01 4.75 -42.94
C ALA A 317 19.66 5.26 -42.38
N LEU A 318 18.78 5.78 -43.23
CA LEU A 318 17.44 6.21 -42.87
C LEU A 318 16.57 5.04 -42.42
N GLU A 319 16.64 3.88 -43.10
CA GLU A 319 15.91 2.65 -42.75
C GLU A 319 16.31 2.05 -41.37
N LYS A 320 17.49 2.43 -40.87
CA LYS A 320 17.99 1.97 -39.56
C LYS A 320 17.63 2.92 -38.39
N ILE A 321 17.09 4.10 -38.67
CA ILE A 321 16.72 5.04 -37.64
C ILE A 321 15.29 4.72 -37.16
N GLU A 322 15.19 4.18 -35.98
CA GLU A 322 13.92 3.96 -35.29
C GLU A 322 13.73 5.08 -34.28
N LEU A 323 12.53 5.69 -34.28
CA LEU A 323 12.12 6.62 -33.23
C LEU A 323 11.68 5.80 -32.01
N ASP A 324 12.09 6.25 -30.84
CA ASP A 324 11.61 5.64 -29.60
C ASP A 324 10.12 5.97 -29.44
N GLU A 325 9.31 4.95 -29.24
CA GLU A 325 7.87 5.11 -29.05
C GLU A 325 7.62 5.74 -27.67
N ILE A 326 7.38 7.05 -27.62
CA ILE A 326 6.95 7.73 -26.40
C ILE A 326 5.46 7.53 -26.26
N LYS A 327 5.07 6.47 -25.57
CA LYS A 327 3.66 6.23 -25.25
C LYS A 327 3.16 7.32 -24.30
N PRO A 328 2.00 7.93 -24.58
CA PRO A 328 1.41 8.86 -23.62
C PRO A 328 1.06 8.09 -22.35
N SER A 329 1.50 8.58 -21.19
CA SER A 329 1.23 7.91 -19.91
C SER A 329 -0.24 7.52 -19.78
N SER A 330 -0.50 6.33 -19.25
CA SER A 330 -1.87 5.87 -18.93
C SER A 330 -2.50 6.73 -17.82
N ARG A 331 -1.70 7.51 -17.10
CA ARG A 331 -2.10 8.45 -16.05
C ARG A 331 -2.57 9.78 -16.61
N LYS A 332 -3.61 9.77 -17.43
CA LYS A 332 -4.23 11.01 -17.89
C LYS A 332 -5.11 11.56 -16.79
N TYR A 333 -4.82 12.80 -16.39
CA TYR A 333 -5.75 13.54 -15.51
C TYR A 333 -6.95 13.96 -16.37
N PRO A 334 -8.19 13.68 -15.95
CA PRO A 334 -9.35 14.25 -16.60
C PRO A 334 -9.28 15.78 -16.49
N TYR A 335 -9.43 16.47 -17.60
CA TYR A 335 -9.61 17.92 -17.55
C TYR A 335 -11.05 18.19 -17.08
N ILE A 336 -11.18 18.78 -15.91
CA ILE A 336 -12.47 19.19 -15.34
C ILE A 336 -12.46 20.72 -15.30
N ASP A 337 -13.37 21.35 -16.06
CA ASP A 337 -13.56 22.79 -16.08
C ASP A 337 -14.89 23.11 -15.38
N PHE A 338 -14.79 23.68 -14.17
CA PHE A 338 -15.94 24.14 -13.44
C PHE A 338 -16.26 25.58 -13.87
N ARG A 339 -17.26 25.74 -14.69
CA ARG A 339 -17.75 27.08 -15.08
C ARG A 339 -18.99 27.40 -14.29
N PRO A 340 -18.96 28.45 -13.44
CA PRO A 340 -20.15 28.87 -12.74
C PRO A 340 -21.21 29.36 -13.75
N ALA A 341 -22.49 29.06 -13.49
CA ALA A 341 -23.59 29.51 -14.35
C ALA A 341 -23.80 31.03 -14.28
N ARG A 342 -23.31 31.68 -13.21
CA ARG A 342 -23.29 33.13 -13.00
C ARG A 342 -21.98 33.52 -12.33
N GLU A 343 -21.58 34.79 -12.46
CA GLU A 343 -20.46 35.32 -11.68
C GLU A 343 -20.77 35.21 -10.16
N ILE A 344 -19.81 34.75 -9.42
CA ILE A 344 -19.88 34.56 -7.98
C ILE A 344 -19.28 35.80 -7.34
N GLY A 345 -19.97 36.39 -6.34
CA GLY A 345 -19.45 37.51 -5.57
C GLY A 345 -18.21 37.16 -4.73
N ASN A 346 -17.64 38.17 -4.07
CA ASN A 346 -16.46 37.99 -3.24
C ASN A 346 -16.71 37.05 -2.05
N GLU A 347 -17.84 37.15 -1.39
CA GLU A 347 -18.31 36.27 -0.32
C GLU A 347 -19.22 35.20 -0.94
N VAL A 348 -18.77 33.97 -0.95
CA VAL A 348 -19.48 32.83 -1.55
C VAL A 348 -20.41 32.17 -0.56
N LEU A 349 -19.96 32.05 0.69
CA LEU A 349 -20.72 31.40 1.75
C LEU A 349 -20.35 32.00 3.10
N THR A 350 -21.36 32.39 3.87
CA THR A 350 -21.22 32.80 5.27
C THR A 350 -21.94 31.80 6.16
N VAL A 351 -21.21 31.24 7.10
CA VAL A 351 -21.69 30.29 8.10
C VAL A 351 -21.60 30.96 9.46
N GLU A 352 -22.73 31.10 10.18
CA GLU A 352 -22.77 31.74 11.48
C GLU A 352 -23.47 30.85 12.52
N GLY A 353 -22.76 30.50 13.59
CA GLY A 353 -23.32 29.86 14.77
C GLY A 353 -23.96 28.49 14.55
N ILE A 354 -23.52 27.73 13.58
CA ILE A 354 -24.10 26.41 13.33
C ILE A 354 -23.86 25.47 14.51
N SER A 355 -24.95 24.95 15.05
CA SER A 355 -24.92 23.92 16.08
C SER A 355 -25.84 22.75 15.69
N LYS A 356 -25.38 21.51 15.90
CA LYS A 356 -26.17 20.31 15.61
C LYS A 356 -25.93 19.25 16.67
N THR A 357 -27.04 18.67 17.14
CA THR A 357 -27.05 17.49 18.03
C THR A 357 -27.68 16.32 17.27
N ILE A 358 -27.07 15.15 17.32
CA ILE A 358 -27.55 13.92 16.73
C ILE A 358 -27.58 12.88 17.85
N ASP A 359 -28.71 12.21 18.05
CA ASP A 359 -28.92 11.17 19.07
C ASP A 359 -28.45 11.57 20.48
N GLY A 360 -28.67 12.86 20.85
CA GLY A 360 -28.28 13.41 22.14
C GLY A 360 -26.81 13.83 22.26
N VAL A 361 -25.97 13.53 21.26
CA VAL A 361 -24.57 13.95 21.21
C VAL A 361 -24.44 15.24 20.40
N LYS A 362 -23.76 16.25 20.95
CA LYS A 362 -23.49 17.53 20.29
C LYS A 362 -22.34 17.29 19.27
N VAL A 363 -22.67 17.29 17.97
CA VAL A 363 -21.74 17.02 16.87
C VAL A 363 -21.07 18.31 16.38
N LEU A 364 -21.84 19.40 16.28
CA LEU A 364 -21.35 20.74 15.94
C LEU A 364 -21.73 21.72 17.00
N ASP A 365 -20.84 22.64 17.38
CA ASP A 365 -21.05 23.65 18.40
C ASP A 365 -20.58 25.02 17.94
N ASN A 366 -21.53 25.92 17.65
CA ASN A 366 -21.29 27.31 17.31
C ASN A 366 -20.22 27.55 16.22
N VAL A 367 -20.30 26.77 15.14
CA VAL A 367 -19.33 26.84 14.04
C VAL A 367 -19.62 28.04 13.15
N SER A 368 -18.62 28.92 12.96
CA SER A 368 -18.73 30.13 12.14
C SER A 368 -17.48 30.28 11.27
N PHE A 369 -17.66 30.54 9.96
CA PHE A 369 -16.59 30.88 9.03
C PHE A 369 -17.17 31.53 7.76
N ILE A 370 -16.28 32.15 6.98
CA ILE A 370 -16.61 32.79 5.70
C ILE A 370 -15.78 32.14 4.63
N VAL A 371 -16.37 31.87 3.47
CA VAL A 371 -15.68 31.37 2.27
C VAL A 371 -15.73 32.45 1.21
N ASN A 372 -14.57 32.89 0.74
CA ASN A 372 -14.44 33.87 -0.32
C ASN A 372 -14.23 33.16 -1.69
N HIS A 373 -14.29 33.95 -2.77
CA HIS A 373 -14.26 33.47 -4.16
C HIS A 373 -13.07 32.55 -4.50
N ASP A 374 -11.89 32.83 -3.97
CA ASP A 374 -10.65 32.10 -4.30
C ASP A 374 -10.21 31.12 -3.21
N ASP A 375 -11.00 30.97 -2.15
CA ASP A 375 -10.63 30.13 -1.01
C ASP A 375 -10.68 28.65 -1.36
N LYS A 376 -9.67 27.93 -0.88
CA LYS A 376 -9.62 26.46 -0.87
C LYS A 376 -9.49 26.01 0.58
N ILE A 377 -10.59 25.55 1.15
CA ILE A 377 -10.68 25.18 2.57
C ILE A 377 -10.68 23.65 2.70
N ALA A 378 -9.79 23.12 3.52
CA ALA A 378 -9.80 21.72 3.93
C ALA A 378 -10.30 21.61 5.37
N PHE A 379 -11.32 20.79 5.59
CA PHE A 379 -11.78 20.43 6.93
C PHE A 379 -11.04 19.19 7.39
N VAL A 380 -10.31 19.30 8.49
CA VAL A 380 -9.52 18.22 9.07
C VAL A 380 -9.95 17.99 10.52
N GLY A 381 -9.92 16.74 10.96
CA GLY A 381 -10.26 16.37 12.34
C GLY A 381 -10.59 14.89 12.46
N SER A 382 -10.58 14.38 13.69
CA SER A 382 -10.89 12.98 14.02
C SER A 382 -12.38 12.64 13.96
N ASN A 383 -13.27 13.65 13.97
CA ASN A 383 -14.71 13.44 13.97
C ASN A 383 -15.30 13.56 12.56
N GLU A 384 -15.33 12.45 11.82
CA GLU A 384 -15.91 12.36 10.47
C GLU A 384 -17.41 12.71 10.45
N LEU A 385 -18.14 12.38 11.52
CA LEU A 385 -19.56 12.70 11.64
C LEU A 385 -19.78 14.21 11.66
N ALA A 386 -18.90 14.97 12.34
CA ALA A 386 -18.97 16.43 12.38
C ALA A 386 -18.76 17.04 11.00
N THR A 387 -17.74 16.58 10.26
CA THR A 387 -17.43 17.06 8.92
C THR A 387 -18.57 16.74 7.94
N THR A 388 -19.05 15.50 7.93
CA THR A 388 -20.15 15.06 7.08
C THR A 388 -21.44 15.83 7.39
N THR A 389 -21.73 16.05 8.68
CA THR A 389 -22.90 16.82 9.13
C THR A 389 -22.82 18.28 8.66
N LEU A 390 -21.63 18.90 8.76
CA LEU A 390 -21.42 20.27 8.31
C LEU A 390 -21.67 20.40 6.80
N PHE A 391 -21.12 19.50 5.98
CA PHE A 391 -21.36 19.49 4.54
C PHE A 391 -22.83 19.26 4.18
N ASN A 392 -23.52 18.35 4.87
CA ASN A 392 -24.94 18.11 4.66
C ASN A 392 -25.80 19.34 5.00
N ILE A 393 -25.41 20.10 6.02
CA ILE A 393 -26.06 21.37 6.36
C ILE A 393 -25.82 22.42 5.28
N ILE A 394 -24.57 22.62 4.86
CA ILE A 394 -24.20 23.60 3.82
C ILE A 394 -24.91 23.30 2.50
N THR A 395 -25.04 22.03 2.12
CA THR A 395 -25.73 21.60 0.89
C THR A 395 -27.26 21.57 1.02
N GLY A 396 -27.82 21.86 2.20
CA GLY A 396 -29.25 21.84 2.43
C GLY A 396 -29.87 20.45 2.61
N ASN A 397 -29.04 19.38 2.70
CA ASN A 397 -29.50 18.01 2.90
C ASN A 397 -29.88 17.71 4.36
N MET A 398 -29.47 18.54 5.31
CA MET A 398 -29.75 18.37 6.73
C MET A 398 -30.13 19.71 7.37
N ALA A 399 -31.21 19.70 8.15
CA ALA A 399 -31.63 20.86 8.91
C ALA A 399 -30.74 21.07 10.15
N VAL A 400 -30.48 22.32 10.50
CA VAL A 400 -29.74 22.72 11.70
C VAL A 400 -30.62 22.72 12.94
N SER A 401 -30.01 22.60 14.10
CA SER A 401 -30.72 22.79 15.38
C SER A 401 -30.84 24.27 15.76
N TYR A 402 -29.83 25.09 15.40
CA TYR A 402 -29.83 26.56 15.53
C TYR A 402 -28.96 27.19 14.45
N THR A 403 -29.41 28.26 13.74
CA THR A 403 -28.65 28.89 12.64
C THR A 403 -28.98 30.31 12.30
N HIS A 404 -27.98 30.94 11.61
CA HIS A 404 -28.21 31.81 10.45
C HIS A 404 -27.27 31.39 9.32
N LEU A 405 -27.82 30.84 8.21
CA LEU A 405 -27.13 30.62 6.93
C LEU A 405 -27.54 31.76 5.99
N ARG A 406 -26.56 32.50 5.46
CA ARG A 406 -26.74 33.42 4.34
C ARG A 406 -25.82 32.99 3.19
N ALA A 407 -26.39 32.69 2.05
CA ALA A 407 -25.69 32.44 0.79
C ALA A 407 -25.97 33.57 -0.20
#